data_cfd6c8a72c2a49281edda67dd3a50781
#
_entry.id   cfd6c8a72c2a49281edda67dd3a50781
#
_cell.length_a   1.000
_cell.length_b   1.000
_cell.length_c   1.000
_cell.angle_alpha   90.00
_cell.angle_beta   90.00
_cell.angle_gamma   90.00
#
_symmetry.space_group_name_H-M   'P 1'
#
loop_
_entity.id
_entity.type
_entity.pdbx_description
1 polymer ?
#
loop_
_entity_poly.entity_id
_entity_poly.type
_entity_poly.pdbx_seq_one_letter_code
_entity_poly.pdbx_strand_id
1 'polypeptide(L)'
;IYNVLLMISTAGLPVAMSRMISQASSLGHYNQVRRIYATARGIFLTLGIVGTLLMTVFCRQLAAFQNQPDAWAAIGCLGPCVLLICIMSTFRGFFQGQSNMLPTSISQVLEAVVKLIVGMVAALVIIKMTNSIPLAAGGAILGVTASCIVSSVYLFGCFRKSYKFLPKTEETVDSYKATAKGLLIIAI
;
A
#
# COMPACT_ATOMS: atom_id res chain seq x y z
N ILE A 1 -5.70 -10.55 20.92
CA ILE A 1 -6.94 -10.32 20.16
C ILE A 1 -6.82 -9.06 19.32
N TYR A 2 -6.38 -7.91 19.87
CA TYR A 2 -6.20 -6.64 19.12
C TYR A 2 -5.26 -6.78 17.91
N ASN A 3 -4.09 -7.39 18.10
CA ASN A 3 -3.12 -7.59 17.01
C ASN A 3 -3.66 -8.50 15.89
N VAL A 4 -4.45 -9.50 16.24
CA VAL A 4 -5.09 -10.41 15.25
C VAL A 4 -6.15 -9.66 14.45
N LEU A 5 -7.00 -8.88 15.12
CA LEU A 5 -8.00 -8.03 14.48
C LEU A 5 -7.38 -7.00 13.54
N LEU A 6 -6.27 -6.37 13.97
CA LEU A 6 -5.54 -5.39 13.18
C LEU A 6 -4.89 -6.04 11.96
N MET A 7 -4.34 -7.25 12.11
CA MET A 7 -3.73 -8.01 11.02
C MET A 7 -4.79 -8.45 9.98
N ILE A 8 -5.96 -8.89 10.43
CA ILE A 8 -7.09 -9.24 9.55
C ILE A 8 -7.59 -8.00 8.80
N SER A 9 -7.74 -6.89 9.49
CA SER A 9 -8.23 -5.64 8.88
C SER A 9 -7.26 -5.06 7.85
N THR A 10 -5.95 -5.11 8.09
CA THR A 10 -4.95 -4.53 7.18
C THR A 10 -4.56 -5.46 6.03
N ALA A 11 -4.56 -6.78 6.25
CA ALA A 11 -4.24 -7.77 5.23
C ALA A 11 -5.48 -8.24 4.45
N GLY A 12 -6.68 -8.10 5.00
CA GLY A 12 -7.92 -8.65 4.44
C GLY A 12 -8.24 -8.17 3.03
N LEU A 13 -8.17 -6.87 2.78
CA LEU A 13 -8.49 -6.29 1.46
C LEU A 13 -7.56 -6.77 0.32
N PRO A 14 -6.22 -6.77 0.45
CA PRO A 14 -5.34 -7.32 -0.59
C PRO A 14 -5.56 -8.81 -0.83
N VAL A 15 -5.83 -9.58 0.24
CA VAL A 15 -6.11 -11.02 0.16
C VAL A 15 -7.47 -11.28 -0.52
N ALA A 16 -8.51 -10.52 -0.17
CA ALA A 16 -9.81 -10.60 -0.82
C ALA A 16 -9.70 -10.32 -2.33
N MET A 17 -8.97 -9.26 -2.68
CA MET A 17 -8.70 -8.90 -4.07
C MET A 17 -7.96 -10.02 -4.80
N SER A 18 -6.92 -10.59 -4.20
CA SER A 18 -6.14 -11.66 -4.83
C SER A 18 -6.97 -12.92 -5.06
N ARG A 19 -7.83 -13.29 -4.12
CA ARG A 19 -8.78 -14.43 -4.27
C ARG A 19 -9.76 -14.21 -5.40
N MET A 20 -10.40 -13.04 -5.48
CA MET A 20 -11.35 -12.73 -6.56
C MET A 20 -10.67 -12.69 -7.92
N ILE A 21 -9.47 -12.13 -8.03
CA ILE A 21 -8.70 -12.11 -9.27
C ILE A 21 -8.28 -13.52 -9.67
N SER A 22 -7.82 -14.34 -8.73
CA SER A 22 -7.43 -15.73 -8.99
C SER A 22 -8.62 -16.54 -9.52
N GLN A 23 -9.79 -16.41 -8.90
CA GLN A 23 -11.01 -17.06 -9.35
C GLN A 23 -11.44 -16.61 -10.74
N ALA A 24 -11.45 -15.31 -11.01
CA ALA A 24 -11.80 -14.78 -12.31
C ALA A 24 -10.77 -15.18 -13.40
N SER A 25 -9.49 -15.22 -13.05
CA SER A 25 -8.41 -15.63 -13.95
C SER A 25 -8.47 -17.12 -14.29
N SER A 26 -8.79 -18.00 -13.34
CA SER A 26 -8.95 -19.45 -13.56
C SER A 26 -10.13 -19.79 -14.47
N LEU A 27 -11.16 -18.94 -14.47
CA LEU A 27 -12.33 -19.06 -15.37
C LEU A 27 -12.10 -18.40 -16.73
N GLY A 28 -10.97 -17.72 -16.96
CA GLY A 28 -10.67 -17.00 -18.18
C GLY A 28 -11.36 -15.63 -18.30
N HIS A 29 -12.02 -15.16 -17.24
CA HIS A 29 -12.81 -13.91 -17.22
C HIS A 29 -11.92 -12.66 -17.04
N TYR A 30 -11.14 -12.31 -18.05
CA TYR A 30 -10.15 -11.22 -17.95
C TYR A 30 -10.77 -9.82 -17.83
N ASN A 31 -11.96 -9.58 -18.36
CA ASN A 31 -12.66 -8.31 -18.19
C ASN A 31 -13.12 -8.14 -16.72
N GLN A 32 -13.51 -9.23 -16.06
CA GLN A 32 -13.85 -9.21 -14.66
C GLN A 32 -12.61 -8.92 -13.80
N VAL A 33 -11.43 -9.47 -14.13
CA VAL A 33 -10.15 -9.14 -13.48
C VAL A 33 -9.86 -7.65 -13.55
N ARG A 34 -10.03 -7.03 -14.72
CA ARG A 34 -9.84 -5.58 -14.91
C ARG A 34 -10.80 -4.78 -14.04
N ARG A 35 -12.04 -5.22 -13.92
CA ARG A 35 -13.07 -4.56 -13.12
C ARG A 35 -12.82 -4.68 -11.64
N ILE A 36 -12.45 -5.87 -11.15
CA ILE A 36 -12.03 -6.11 -9.76
C ILE A 36 -10.86 -5.19 -9.41
N TYR A 37 -9.84 -5.11 -10.27
CA TYR A 37 -8.71 -4.21 -10.08
C TYR A 37 -9.13 -2.73 -10.01
N ALA A 38 -9.98 -2.27 -10.93
CA ALA A 38 -10.45 -0.88 -10.95
C ALA A 38 -11.24 -0.51 -9.68
N THR A 39 -12.11 -1.42 -9.22
CA THR A 39 -12.91 -1.24 -7.99
C THR A 39 -12.01 -1.24 -6.76
N ALA A 40 -11.11 -2.22 -6.64
CA ALA A 40 -10.16 -2.30 -5.55
C ALA A 40 -9.25 -1.07 -5.49
N ARG A 41 -8.72 -0.62 -6.63
CA ARG A 41 -7.94 0.61 -6.72
C ARG A 41 -8.70 1.82 -6.18
N GLY A 42 -10.00 1.95 -6.52
CA GLY A 42 -10.85 3.02 -5.98
C GLY A 42 -10.95 2.97 -4.45
N ILE A 43 -11.24 1.79 -3.89
CA ILE A 43 -11.35 1.57 -2.45
C ILE A 43 -10.01 1.86 -1.74
N PHE A 44 -8.89 1.34 -2.26
CA PHE A 44 -7.58 1.58 -1.66
C PHE A 44 -7.15 3.05 -1.74
N LEU A 45 -7.46 3.75 -2.83
CA LEU A 45 -7.18 5.18 -2.95
C LEU A 45 -7.99 6.00 -1.95
N THR A 46 -9.30 5.74 -1.81
CA THR A 46 -10.13 6.44 -0.83
C THR A 46 -9.66 6.20 0.59
N LEU A 47 -9.34 4.95 0.95
CA LEU A 47 -8.75 4.61 2.26
C LEU A 47 -7.39 5.28 2.48
N GLY A 48 -6.53 5.30 1.46
CA GLY A 48 -5.23 5.96 1.50
C GLY A 48 -5.35 7.47 1.71
N ILE A 49 -6.27 8.15 1.01
CA ILE A 49 -6.51 9.59 1.16
C ILE A 49 -7.07 9.89 2.56
N VAL A 50 -8.08 9.15 3.01
CA VAL A 50 -8.66 9.33 4.34
C VAL A 50 -7.62 9.07 5.43
N GLY A 51 -6.83 8.00 5.32
CA GLY A 51 -5.76 7.69 6.26
C GLY A 51 -4.67 8.78 6.29
N THR A 52 -4.27 9.30 5.14
CA THR A 52 -3.30 10.40 5.04
C THR A 52 -3.84 11.68 5.69
N LEU A 53 -5.09 12.04 5.41
CA LEU A 53 -5.73 13.21 6.01
C LEU A 53 -5.84 13.06 7.55
N LEU A 54 -6.27 11.91 8.02
CA LEU A 54 -6.32 11.64 9.46
C LEU A 54 -4.95 11.75 10.12
N MET A 55 -3.91 11.12 9.54
CA MET A 55 -2.55 11.18 10.08
C MET A 55 -1.97 12.60 10.08
N THR A 56 -2.21 13.39 9.02
CA THR A 56 -1.66 14.76 8.92
C THR A 56 -2.41 15.76 9.79
N VAL A 57 -3.75 15.72 9.81
CA VAL A 57 -4.57 16.65 10.59
C VAL A 57 -4.46 16.36 12.10
N PHE A 58 -4.45 15.09 12.49
CA PHE A 58 -4.43 14.67 13.89
C PHE A 58 -3.02 14.32 14.40
N CYS A 59 -1.94 14.69 13.69
CA CYS A 59 -0.56 14.33 14.06
C CYS A 59 -0.19 14.75 15.49
N ARG A 60 -0.58 15.95 15.92
CA ARG A 60 -0.31 16.45 17.29
C ARG A 60 -1.11 15.71 18.36
N GLN A 61 -2.38 15.39 18.08
CA GLN A 61 -3.24 14.67 19.02
C GLN A 61 -2.78 13.21 19.16
N LEU A 62 -2.36 12.58 18.04
CA LEU A 62 -1.80 11.24 18.04
C LEU A 62 -0.47 11.17 18.79
N ALA A 63 0.39 12.19 18.66
CA ALA A 63 1.63 12.30 19.42
C ALA A 63 1.37 12.45 20.94
N ALA A 64 0.39 13.28 21.30
CA ALA A 64 -0.02 13.45 22.69
C ALA A 64 -0.59 12.16 23.30
N PHE A 65 -1.40 11.43 22.53
CA PHE A 65 -1.97 10.14 22.96
C PHE A 65 -0.91 9.05 23.18
N GLN A 66 0.21 9.11 22.45
CA GLN A 66 1.36 8.22 22.64
C GLN A 66 2.31 8.69 23.74
N ASN A 67 2.00 9.74 24.49
CA ASN A 67 2.88 10.36 25.51
C ASN A 67 4.27 10.76 24.97
N GLN A 68 4.38 11.03 23.67
CA GLN A 68 5.60 11.48 23.00
C GLN A 68 5.32 12.73 22.17
N PRO A 69 5.25 13.91 22.77
CA PRO A 69 4.92 15.16 22.07
C PRO A 69 5.92 15.49 20.94
N ASP A 70 7.17 15.04 21.05
CA ASP A 70 8.20 15.27 20.01
C ASP A 70 8.03 14.41 18.74
N ALA A 71 7.15 13.41 18.77
CA ALA A 71 6.91 12.52 17.63
C ALA A 71 5.96 13.10 16.57
N TRP A 72 5.41 14.30 16.76
CA TRP A 72 4.44 14.90 15.82
C TRP A 72 5.00 15.05 14.38
N ALA A 73 6.29 15.43 14.28
CA ALA A 73 6.95 15.56 12.98
C ALA A 73 7.09 14.22 12.26
N ALA A 74 7.41 13.16 13.01
CA ALA A 74 7.51 11.80 12.52
C ALA A 74 6.16 11.29 12.02
N ILE A 75 5.09 11.50 12.79
CA ILE A 75 3.71 11.10 12.43
C ILE A 75 3.21 11.86 11.20
N GLY A 76 3.50 13.17 11.09
CA GLY A 76 3.16 13.98 9.92
C GLY A 76 3.84 13.47 8.64
N CYS A 77 5.12 13.11 8.71
CA CYS A 77 5.87 12.53 7.60
C CYS A 77 5.37 11.14 7.17
N LEU A 78 4.70 10.39 8.06
CA LEU A 78 4.09 9.10 7.73
C LEU A 78 2.80 9.24 6.88
N GLY A 79 2.13 10.39 6.92
CA GLY A 79 0.89 10.61 6.17
C GLY A 79 1.00 10.22 4.68
N PRO A 80 1.89 10.84 3.89
CA PRO A 80 2.07 10.51 2.47
C PRO A 80 2.47 9.03 2.25
N CYS A 81 3.18 8.43 3.21
CA CYS A 81 3.58 7.03 3.15
C CYS A 81 2.37 6.09 3.15
N VAL A 82 1.32 6.39 3.94
CA VAL A 82 0.08 5.59 3.99
C VAL A 82 -0.58 5.51 2.61
N LEU A 83 -0.67 6.63 1.89
CA LEU A 83 -1.22 6.65 0.53
C LEU A 83 -0.42 5.78 -0.43
N LEU A 84 0.92 5.88 -0.39
CA LEU A 84 1.80 5.07 -1.23
C LEU A 84 1.68 3.58 -0.92
N ILE A 85 1.58 3.20 0.36
CA ILE A 85 1.36 1.81 0.79
C ILE A 85 0.03 1.28 0.24
N CYS A 86 -1.05 2.06 0.27
CA CYS A 86 -2.33 1.67 -0.31
C CYS A 86 -2.24 1.42 -1.82
N ILE A 87 -1.53 2.28 -2.54
CA ILE A 87 -1.28 2.10 -3.99
C ILE A 87 -0.49 0.81 -4.24
N MET A 88 0.59 0.59 -3.49
CA MET A 88 1.42 -0.62 -3.60
C MET A 88 0.63 -1.88 -3.30
N SER A 89 -0.23 -1.86 -2.27
CA SER A 89 -1.08 -2.99 -1.88
C SER A 89 -2.02 -3.40 -3.01
N THR A 90 -2.54 -2.42 -3.77
CA THR A 90 -3.37 -2.70 -4.96
C THR A 90 -2.58 -3.46 -6.04
N PHE A 91 -1.35 -3.04 -6.33
CA PHE A 91 -0.51 -3.75 -7.30
C PHE A 91 -0.11 -5.14 -6.82
N ARG A 92 0.27 -5.26 -5.55
CA ARG A 92 0.63 -6.55 -4.95
C ARG A 92 -0.55 -7.53 -4.97
N GLY A 93 -1.75 -7.09 -4.59
CA GLY A 93 -2.97 -7.91 -4.66
C GLY A 93 -3.29 -8.37 -6.09
N PHE A 94 -3.05 -7.52 -7.09
CA PHE A 94 -3.20 -7.89 -8.49
C PHE A 94 -2.24 -9.01 -8.93
N PHE A 95 -0.95 -8.86 -8.65
CA PHE A 95 0.06 -9.87 -9.01
C PHE A 95 -0.13 -11.19 -8.25
N GLN A 96 -0.46 -11.12 -6.96
CA GLN A 96 -0.79 -12.30 -6.15
C GLN A 96 -2.01 -13.05 -6.70
N GLY A 97 -3.03 -12.31 -7.15
CA GLY A 97 -4.22 -12.89 -7.76
C GLY A 97 -3.96 -13.57 -9.10
N GLN A 98 -2.92 -13.16 -9.82
CA GLN A 98 -2.47 -13.82 -11.05
C GLN A 98 -1.47 -14.96 -10.81
N SER A 99 -1.26 -15.38 -9.56
CA SER A 99 -0.26 -16.38 -9.17
C SER A 99 1.20 -16.01 -9.55
N ASN A 100 1.44 -14.72 -9.85
CA ASN A 100 2.77 -14.22 -10.18
C ASN A 100 3.36 -13.46 -8.98
N MET A 101 4.05 -14.19 -8.12
CA MET A 101 4.63 -13.65 -6.88
C MET A 101 5.94 -12.88 -7.09
N LEU A 102 6.62 -13.06 -8.23
CA LEU A 102 7.94 -12.47 -8.49
C LEU A 102 7.96 -10.94 -8.36
N PRO A 103 7.06 -10.15 -9.00
CA PRO A 103 7.10 -8.70 -8.86
C PRO A 103 6.84 -8.23 -7.43
N THR A 104 5.98 -8.95 -6.70
CA THR A 104 5.66 -8.66 -5.30
C THR A 104 6.89 -8.87 -4.42
N SER A 105 7.57 -10.03 -4.53
CA SER A 105 8.75 -10.34 -3.73
C SER A 105 9.90 -9.39 -4.01
N ILE A 106 10.19 -9.09 -5.28
CA ILE A 106 11.24 -8.13 -5.66
C ILE A 106 10.93 -6.74 -5.11
N SER A 107 9.66 -6.30 -5.17
CA SER A 107 9.26 -5.00 -4.62
C SER A 107 9.49 -4.91 -3.11
N GLN A 108 9.27 -6.00 -2.36
CA GLN A 108 9.49 -6.05 -0.91
C GLN A 108 10.97 -5.99 -0.56
N VAL A 109 11.81 -6.73 -1.28
CA VAL A 109 13.27 -6.68 -1.10
C VAL A 109 13.79 -5.28 -1.43
N LEU A 110 13.37 -4.70 -2.55
CA LEU A 110 13.75 -3.36 -2.96
C LEU A 110 13.34 -2.30 -1.91
N GLU A 111 12.12 -2.41 -1.40
CA GLU A 111 11.63 -1.54 -0.32
C GLU A 111 12.50 -1.66 0.93
N ALA A 112 12.83 -2.88 1.37
CA ALA A 112 13.66 -3.11 2.56
C ALA A 112 15.07 -2.52 2.39
N VAL A 113 15.71 -2.76 1.25
CA VAL A 113 17.06 -2.26 0.95
C VAL A 113 17.09 -0.73 0.90
N VAL A 114 16.18 -0.12 0.15
CA VAL A 114 16.11 1.34 0.03
C VAL A 114 15.79 1.99 1.36
N LYS A 115 14.84 1.44 2.13
CA LYS A 115 14.49 1.90 3.48
C LYS A 115 15.71 1.91 4.41
N LEU A 116 16.49 0.84 4.39
CA LEU A 116 17.68 0.70 5.24
C LEU A 116 18.75 1.71 4.82
N ILE A 117 19.08 1.78 3.54
CA ILE A 117 20.15 2.66 3.04
C ILE A 117 19.76 4.14 3.23
N VAL A 118 18.61 4.55 2.67
CA VAL A 118 18.19 5.96 2.69
C VAL A 118 17.81 6.41 4.10
N GLY A 119 17.12 5.57 4.87
CA GLY A 119 16.75 5.88 6.25
C GLY A 119 17.96 6.06 7.16
N MET A 120 18.96 5.17 7.05
CA MET A 120 20.19 5.26 7.85
C MET A 120 21.03 6.47 7.44
N VAL A 121 21.22 6.71 6.17
CA VAL A 121 21.97 7.88 5.67
C VAL A 121 21.28 9.18 6.09
N ALA A 122 19.97 9.29 5.92
CA ALA A 122 19.20 10.47 6.30
C ALA A 122 19.28 10.73 7.82
N ALA A 123 19.12 9.70 8.65
CA ALA A 123 19.23 9.81 10.09
C ALA A 123 20.64 10.30 10.52
N LEU A 124 21.70 9.71 9.95
CA LEU A 124 23.09 10.09 10.26
C LEU A 124 23.41 11.54 9.86
N VAL A 125 22.95 11.96 8.68
CA VAL A 125 23.15 13.32 8.18
C VAL A 125 22.44 14.33 9.09
N ILE A 126 21.20 14.07 9.46
CA ILE A 126 20.41 14.97 10.31
C ILE A 126 20.99 15.05 11.73
N ILE A 127 21.43 13.93 12.31
CA ILE A 127 22.11 13.95 13.63
C ILE A 127 23.36 14.81 13.58
N LYS A 128 24.19 14.69 12.54
CA LYS A 128 25.41 15.49 12.42
C LYS A 128 25.14 16.98 12.21
N MET A 129 24.05 17.36 11.55
CA MET A 129 23.71 18.75 11.25
C MET A 129 22.96 19.44 12.39
N THR A 130 22.12 18.75 13.11
CA THR A 130 21.13 19.40 14.02
C THR A 130 21.28 18.98 15.49
N ASN A 131 22.04 17.92 15.78
CA ASN A 131 22.17 17.33 17.15
C ASN A 131 20.82 17.04 17.86
N SER A 132 19.71 16.99 17.11
CA SER A 132 18.37 16.77 17.66
C SER A 132 17.85 15.38 17.27
N ILE A 133 17.59 14.55 18.27
CA ILE A 133 17.07 13.18 18.10
C ILE A 133 15.68 13.15 17.42
N PRO A 134 14.71 14.05 17.74
CA PRO A 134 13.42 14.05 17.11
C PRO A 134 13.46 14.30 15.59
N LEU A 135 14.34 15.21 15.15
CA LEU A 135 14.51 15.49 13.72
C LEU A 135 15.19 14.34 12.96
N ALA A 136 16.12 13.64 13.62
CA ALA A 136 16.75 12.45 13.04
C ALA A 136 15.75 11.29 12.86
N ALA A 137 14.83 11.11 13.80
CA ALA A 137 13.73 10.17 13.66
C ALA A 137 12.82 10.52 12.47
N GLY A 138 12.51 11.81 12.27
CA GLY A 138 11.81 12.30 11.08
C GLY A 138 12.56 11.97 9.78
N GLY A 139 13.88 12.11 9.76
CA GLY A 139 14.74 11.76 8.63
C GLY A 139 14.72 10.26 8.29
N ALA A 140 14.74 9.40 9.29
CA ALA A 140 14.59 7.95 9.08
C ALA A 140 13.25 7.61 8.40
N ILE A 141 12.18 8.32 8.75
CA ILE A 141 10.85 8.14 8.14
C ILE A 141 10.81 8.62 6.69
N LEU A 142 11.58 9.66 6.34
CA LEU A 142 11.74 10.05 4.93
C LEU A 142 12.34 8.91 4.10
N GLY A 143 13.23 8.10 4.68
CA GLY A 143 13.73 6.87 4.06
C GLY A 143 12.62 5.86 3.76
N VAL A 144 11.62 5.73 4.64
CA VAL A 144 10.44 4.88 4.39
C VAL A 144 9.63 5.42 3.22
N THR A 145 9.37 6.71 3.18
CA THR A 145 8.62 7.34 2.07
C THR A 145 9.34 7.17 0.74
N ALA A 146 10.66 7.37 0.72
CA ALA A 146 11.48 7.17 -0.47
C ALA A 146 11.44 5.71 -0.95
N SER A 147 11.53 4.73 -0.03
CA SER A 147 11.44 3.31 -0.37
C SER A 147 10.08 2.94 -0.97
N CYS A 148 8.98 3.51 -0.44
CA CYS A 148 7.64 3.31 -0.98
C CYS A 148 7.50 3.89 -2.40
N ILE A 149 8.12 5.05 -2.69
CA ILE A 149 8.11 5.64 -4.03
C ILE A 149 8.83 4.72 -5.01
N VAL A 150 10.05 4.28 -4.69
CA VAL A 150 10.85 3.41 -5.56
C VAL A 150 10.11 2.10 -5.85
N SER A 151 9.58 1.45 -4.82
CA SER A 151 8.82 0.20 -4.97
C SER A 151 7.52 0.40 -5.75
N SER A 152 6.84 1.53 -5.57
CA SER A 152 5.61 1.86 -6.31
C SER A 152 5.90 2.06 -7.80
N VAL A 153 6.98 2.76 -8.14
CA VAL A 153 7.41 2.96 -9.54
C VAL A 153 7.77 1.62 -10.20
N TYR A 154 8.51 0.77 -9.49
CA TYR A 154 8.84 -0.58 -9.98
C TYR A 154 7.59 -1.41 -10.26
N LEU A 155 6.66 -1.49 -9.28
CA LEU A 155 5.41 -2.24 -9.44
C LEU A 155 4.53 -1.68 -10.55
N PHE A 156 4.49 -0.36 -10.70
CA PHE A 156 3.76 0.29 -11.80
C PHE A 156 4.33 -0.08 -13.18
N GLY A 157 5.66 -0.13 -13.30
CA GLY A 157 6.32 -0.58 -14.53
C GLY A 157 5.97 -2.04 -14.90
N CYS A 158 6.06 -2.94 -13.91
CA CYS A 158 5.66 -4.34 -14.07
C CYS A 158 4.16 -4.47 -14.40
N PHE A 159 3.31 -3.68 -13.73
CA PHE A 159 1.88 -3.68 -13.97
C PHE A 159 1.52 -3.24 -15.39
N ARG A 160 2.10 -2.14 -15.89
CA ARG A 160 1.85 -1.70 -17.28
C ARG A 160 2.17 -2.78 -18.29
N LYS A 161 3.25 -3.52 -18.09
CA LYS A 161 3.64 -4.64 -18.96
C LYS A 161 2.63 -5.78 -18.85
N SER A 162 2.29 -6.22 -17.66
CA SER A 162 1.35 -7.34 -17.44
C SER A 162 -0.08 -7.00 -17.87
N TYR A 163 -0.55 -5.80 -17.56
CA TYR A 163 -1.91 -5.36 -17.89
C TYR A 163 -2.16 -5.24 -19.40
N LYS A 164 -1.12 -4.88 -20.17
CA LYS A 164 -1.20 -4.80 -21.64
C LYS A 164 -1.38 -6.17 -22.29
N PHE A 165 -0.87 -7.24 -21.67
CA PHE A 165 -0.97 -8.62 -22.17
C PHE A 165 -2.29 -9.32 -21.81
N LEU A 166 -3.15 -8.74 -20.97
CA LEU A 166 -4.45 -9.33 -20.67
C LEU A 166 -5.36 -9.28 -21.91
N PRO A 167 -5.84 -10.41 -22.44
CA PRO A 167 -6.75 -10.45 -23.57
C PRO A 167 -8.06 -9.74 -23.22
N LYS A 168 -8.68 -9.13 -24.24
CA LYS A 168 -10.04 -8.56 -24.13
C LYS A 168 -11.00 -9.66 -24.53
N THR A 169 -11.85 -10.08 -23.59
CA THR A 169 -12.90 -11.09 -23.85
C THR A 169 -14.25 -10.38 -23.83
N GLU A 170 -15.14 -10.72 -24.76
CA GLU A 170 -16.54 -10.23 -24.75
C GLU A 170 -17.34 -11.04 -23.71
N GLU A 171 -17.43 -10.54 -22.49
CA GLU A 171 -18.13 -11.21 -21.40
C GLU A 171 -19.03 -10.24 -20.65
N THR A 172 -20.12 -10.75 -20.10
CA THR A 172 -20.98 -10.02 -19.15
C THR A 172 -20.22 -9.79 -17.85
N VAL A 173 -19.96 -8.54 -17.51
CA VAL A 173 -19.17 -8.15 -16.35
C VAL A 173 -20.11 -7.72 -15.21
N ASP A 174 -19.88 -8.22 -14.00
CA ASP A 174 -20.64 -7.86 -12.81
C ASP A 174 -20.64 -6.35 -12.53
N SER A 175 -21.71 -5.85 -11.89
CA SER A 175 -21.83 -4.44 -11.54
C SER A 175 -20.73 -4.03 -10.54
N TYR A 176 -20.22 -2.77 -10.64
CA TYR A 176 -19.23 -2.22 -9.68
C TYR A 176 -19.66 -2.37 -8.22
N LYS A 177 -20.96 -2.22 -7.94
CA LYS A 177 -21.52 -2.36 -6.58
C LYS A 177 -21.45 -3.82 -6.09
N ALA A 178 -21.70 -4.80 -6.96
CA ALA A 178 -21.59 -6.22 -6.63
C ALA A 178 -20.14 -6.61 -6.35
N THR A 179 -19.20 -6.16 -7.19
CA THR A 179 -17.77 -6.40 -7.00
C THR A 179 -17.24 -5.75 -5.71
N ALA A 180 -17.64 -4.51 -5.41
CA ALA A 180 -17.25 -3.83 -4.17
C ALA A 180 -17.82 -4.52 -2.92
N LYS A 181 -19.08 -4.95 -2.97
CA LYS A 181 -19.71 -5.72 -1.89
C LYS A 181 -19.02 -7.07 -1.68
N GLY A 182 -18.66 -7.77 -2.77
CA GLY A 182 -17.89 -9.02 -2.69
C GLY A 182 -16.52 -8.83 -2.07
N LEU A 183 -15.79 -7.78 -2.44
CA LEU A 183 -14.50 -7.44 -1.83
C LEU A 183 -14.60 -7.17 -0.33
N LEU A 184 -15.62 -6.44 0.10
CA LEU A 184 -15.84 -6.14 1.51
C LEU A 184 -16.25 -7.38 2.30
N ILE A 185 -17.11 -8.24 1.76
CA ILE A 185 -17.55 -9.48 2.43
C ILE A 185 -16.39 -10.47 2.61
N ILE A 186 -15.49 -10.59 1.61
CA ILE A 186 -14.35 -11.50 1.69
C ILE A 186 -13.23 -10.93 2.59
N ALA A 187 -13.18 -9.60 2.76
CA ALA A 187 -12.17 -8.92 3.59
C ALA A 187 -12.47 -8.99 5.10
N ILE A 188 -13.71 -9.28 5.48
CA ILE A 188 -14.16 -9.46 6.86
C ILE A 188 -14.13 -10.93 7.25
#